data_d06dadc9356a77ada732aa1b222c04e1
#
_entry.id   d06dadc9356a77ada732aa1b222c04e1
#
_cell.length_a   1.000
_cell.length_b   1.000
_cell.length_c   1.000
_cell.angle_alpha   90.00
_cell.angle_beta   90.00
_cell.angle_gamma   90.00
#
_symmetry.space_group_name_H-M   'P 1'
#
loop_
_entity.id
_entity.type
_entity.pdbx_description
1 polymer ?
#
loop_
_entity_poly.entity_id
_entity_poly.type
_entity_poly.pdbx_seq_one_letter_code
_entity_poly.pdbx_strand_id
1 'polypeptide(L)'
;MNAKPVVAVVAAARERRSTQVVVACWVVAAAVLMLAVTVQPFRDTDVWWHLALGRYIAVHGIPSQEPFSFLAAQHPWVGQQWLYEVLLAGLVGAGGPGLASVVMGVVAACALAIAAASVPRSARVPGIALGAGMVFSGLVMAQVVGVRGQVITLFGVAVVMCVVARWREGRNGALFVLPPLFLLWANMHAGFIAGFAVIATALLLARPLGAGGASRRHLGAALGVSLLATLLNPAGPGLYAYVVETFANPTLTQLVTEWTSPDFHNIWLQLFEAEVVILVVLWAIGGGPDRFDVALAAGLLVATLQAQRNVSLFAIIAVPQIAVYGTRAFRLRVLPRLRERSGWLRPRPALALGVTAVVGIATALTVAPGISAQQTQAFESSRYPAAAATYYAAHFAGERLYSPDTWGGYLAYRFPLGRVVFLYDETAVFGDASLQRYLDIHDLHDDWTSVLQSESIRVAIVPQDSQEASALHEVGWSVECADNLSGSLLMSAPASTQVRTEVASEPLAVPVSGAPPC
;
A
#
# COMPACT_ATOMS: atom_id res chain seq x y z
N MET A 1 19.66 -60.96 0.22
CA MET A 1 19.74 -59.50 0.20
C MET A 1 18.38 -58.89 0.49
N ASN A 2 18.23 -58.14 1.59
CA ASN A 2 16.93 -57.64 2.06
C ASN A 2 16.44 -56.48 1.22
N ALA A 3 15.45 -56.65 0.35
CA ALA A 3 14.83 -55.58 -0.46
C ALA A 3 13.97 -54.60 0.37
N LYS A 4 13.64 -54.91 1.63
CA LYS A 4 12.82 -54.07 2.53
C LYS A 4 13.34 -52.66 2.80
N PRO A 5 14.66 -52.44 3.04
CA PRO A 5 15.16 -51.06 3.31
C PRO A 5 15.12 -50.15 2.09
N VAL A 6 15.33 -50.66 0.87
CA VAL A 6 15.30 -49.88 -0.36
C VAL A 6 13.87 -49.39 -0.67
N VAL A 7 12.88 -50.25 -0.51
CA VAL A 7 11.45 -49.92 -0.71
C VAL A 7 11.01 -48.84 0.29
N ALA A 8 11.43 -48.92 1.54
CA ALA A 8 11.11 -47.90 2.55
C ALA A 8 11.75 -46.53 2.24
N VAL A 9 12.99 -46.52 1.76
CA VAL A 9 13.69 -45.26 1.36
C VAL A 9 13.03 -44.63 0.15
N VAL A 10 12.67 -45.41 -0.86
CA VAL A 10 11.97 -44.93 -2.06
C VAL A 10 10.57 -44.39 -1.71
N ALA A 11 9.82 -45.08 -0.84
CA ALA A 11 8.52 -44.65 -0.37
C ALA A 11 8.61 -43.29 0.40
N ALA A 12 9.59 -43.17 1.31
CA ALA A 12 9.83 -41.92 2.06
C ALA A 12 10.26 -40.75 1.15
N ALA A 13 11.07 -41.02 0.12
CA ALA A 13 11.48 -40.00 -0.86
C ALA A 13 10.28 -39.54 -1.70
N ARG A 14 9.41 -40.47 -2.13
CA ARG A 14 8.18 -40.18 -2.88
C ARG A 14 7.19 -39.35 -2.03
N GLU A 15 7.02 -39.68 -0.78
CA GLU A 15 6.15 -38.94 0.14
C GLU A 15 6.68 -37.53 0.41
N ARG A 16 8.01 -37.36 0.60
CA ARG A 16 8.65 -36.05 0.67
C ARG A 16 8.39 -35.22 -0.57
N ARG A 17 8.57 -35.79 -1.76
CA ARG A 17 8.35 -35.08 -3.03
C ARG A 17 6.88 -34.68 -3.18
N SER A 18 5.93 -35.54 -2.86
CA SER A 18 4.49 -35.24 -2.87
C SER A 18 4.16 -34.07 -1.92
N THR A 19 4.73 -34.06 -0.70
CA THR A 19 4.52 -32.98 0.27
C THR A 19 5.08 -31.66 -0.25
N GLN A 20 6.26 -31.66 -0.87
CA GLN A 20 6.87 -30.45 -1.44
C GLN A 20 6.01 -29.88 -2.59
N VAL A 21 5.48 -30.73 -3.47
CA VAL A 21 4.59 -30.31 -4.55
C VAL A 21 3.32 -29.67 -3.99
N VAL A 22 2.70 -30.30 -2.98
CA VAL A 22 1.48 -29.74 -2.35
C VAL A 22 1.76 -28.38 -1.71
N VAL A 23 2.89 -28.22 -0.99
CA VAL A 23 3.29 -26.92 -0.41
C VAL A 23 3.47 -25.87 -1.51
N ALA A 24 4.20 -26.20 -2.57
CA ALA A 24 4.43 -25.30 -3.68
C ALA A 24 3.11 -24.87 -4.35
N CYS A 25 2.18 -25.82 -4.59
CA CYS A 25 0.87 -25.52 -5.16
C CYS A 25 0.08 -24.52 -4.30
N TRP A 26 0.02 -24.69 -2.99
CA TRP A 26 -0.69 -23.78 -2.12
C TRP A 26 -0.05 -22.40 -2.06
N VAL A 27 1.29 -22.32 -2.02
CA VAL A 27 2.02 -21.05 -2.07
C VAL A 27 1.75 -20.32 -3.39
N VAL A 28 1.82 -21.04 -4.51
CA VAL A 28 1.54 -20.48 -5.84
C VAL A 28 0.08 -20.04 -5.95
N ALA A 29 -0.88 -20.85 -5.49
CA ALA A 29 -2.30 -20.49 -5.53
C ALA A 29 -2.57 -19.20 -4.74
N ALA A 30 -2.01 -19.07 -3.54
CA ALA A 30 -2.17 -17.87 -2.72
C ALA A 30 -1.49 -16.64 -3.36
N ALA A 31 -0.29 -16.81 -3.92
CA ALA A 31 0.41 -15.73 -4.62
C ALA A 31 -0.35 -15.28 -5.88
N VAL A 32 -0.88 -16.21 -6.65
CA VAL A 32 -1.68 -15.93 -7.86
C VAL A 32 -3.00 -15.25 -7.48
N LEU A 33 -3.65 -15.67 -6.38
CA LEU A 33 -4.85 -15.00 -5.89
C LEU A 33 -4.57 -13.54 -5.52
N MET A 34 -3.38 -13.23 -4.98
CA MET A 34 -2.99 -11.85 -4.69
C MET A 34 -2.91 -10.99 -5.96
N LEU A 35 -2.52 -11.55 -7.11
CA LEU A 35 -2.57 -10.83 -8.38
C LEU A 35 -3.99 -10.40 -8.76
N ALA A 36 -5.00 -11.26 -8.53
CA ALA A 36 -6.40 -10.94 -8.80
C ALA A 36 -6.90 -9.71 -8.02
N VAL A 37 -6.36 -9.52 -6.82
CA VAL A 37 -6.73 -8.39 -5.94
C VAL A 37 -5.97 -7.13 -6.28
N THR A 38 -4.69 -7.27 -6.66
CA THR A 38 -3.77 -6.13 -6.84
C THR A 38 -3.85 -5.53 -8.25
N VAL A 39 -4.07 -6.38 -9.28
CA VAL A 39 -4.07 -5.94 -10.68
C VAL A 39 -5.44 -5.34 -11.02
N GLN A 40 -5.53 -4.04 -10.82
CA GLN A 40 -6.73 -3.23 -11.05
C GLN A 40 -6.32 -1.89 -11.67
N PRO A 41 -7.24 -1.15 -12.32
CA PRO A 41 -7.02 0.24 -12.69
C PRO A 41 -6.57 1.07 -11.48
N PHE A 42 -5.91 2.19 -11.72
CA PHE A 42 -5.41 3.06 -10.65
C PHE A 42 -6.56 3.65 -9.83
N ARG A 43 -6.86 2.99 -8.70
CA ARG A 43 -7.90 3.43 -7.77
C ARG A 43 -7.38 4.44 -6.76
N ASP A 44 -6.10 4.37 -6.49
CA ASP A 44 -5.40 5.23 -5.56
C ASP A 44 -5.09 6.57 -6.23
N THR A 45 -5.50 7.65 -5.60
CA THR A 45 -5.30 9.00 -6.10
C THR A 45 -3.84 9.41 -6.09
N ASP A 46 -3.06 8.92 -5.11
CA ASP A 46 -1.63 9.18 -4.97
C ASP A 46 -0.81 8.78 -6.20
N VAL A 47 -1.23 7.76 -6.93
CA VAL A 47 -0.47 7.23 -8.07
C VAL A 47 -0.15 8.29 -9.11
N TRP A 48 -1.02 9.28 -9.25
CA TRP A 48 -0.89 10.29 -10.29
C TRP A 48 0.22 11.30 -10.00
N TRP A 49 0.31 11.80 -8.75
CA TRP A 49 1.41 12.70 -8.41
C TRP A 49 2.75 11.94 -8.35
N HIS A 50 2.79 10.67 -7.95
CA HIS A 50 3.97 9.82 -8.07
C HIS A 50 4.44 9.69 -9.52
N LEU A 51 3.51 9.51 -10.47
CA LEU A 51 3.82 9.48 -11.89
C LEU A 51 4.32 10.82 -12.40
N ALA A 52 3.68 11.92 -12.00
CA ALA A 52 4.11 13.26 -12.35
C ALA A 52 5.54 13.52 -11.89
N LEU A 53 5.82 13.18 -10.62
CA LEU A 53 7.15 13.37 -10.03
C LEU A 53 8.19 12.46 -10.65
N GLY A 54 7.89 11.19 -10.89
CA GLY A 54 8.81 10.27 -11.56
C GLY A 54 9.19 10.74 -12.97
N ARG A 55 8.26 11.29 -13.75
CA ARG A 55 8.54 11.92 -15.04
C ARG A 55 9.36 13.18 -14.90
N TYR A 56 9.04 14.02 -13.92
CA TYR A 56 9.80 15.23 -13.62
C TYR A 56 11.25 14.89 -13.29
N ILE A 57 11.49 13.95 -12.37
CA ILE A 57 12.82 13.52 -11.94
C ILE A 57 13.63 12.96 -13.12
N ALA A 58 13.00 12.19 -14.00
CA ALA A 58 13.70 11.61 -15.16
C ALA A 58 14.26 12.66 -16.12
N VAL A 59 13.67 13.87 -16.16
CA VAL A 59 14.08 14.96 -17.08
C VAL A 59 14.90 16.03 -16.37
N HIS A 60 14.51 16.40 -15.14
CA HIS A 60 15.04 17.57 -14.44
C HIS A 60 15.90 17.22 -13.21
N GLY A 61 15.95 15.93 -12.82
CA GLY A 61 16.55 15.50 -11.55
C GLY A 61 15.60 15.69 -10.37
N ILE A 62 16.08 15.29 -9.19
CA ILE A 62 15.30 15.36 -7.94
C ILE A 62 15.09 16.84 -7.58
N PRO A 63 13.82 17.30 -7.42
CA PRO A 63 13.56 18.68 -7.08
C PRO A 63 13.99 18.99 -5.63
N SER A 64 14.42 20.22 -5.39
CA SER A 64 14.70 20.71 -4.04
C SER A 64 13.50 21.37 -3.38
N GLN A 65 12.49 21.71 -4.17
CA GLN A 65 11.24 22.33 -3.74
C GLN A 65 10.07 21.64 -4.43
N GLU A 66 8.87 21.79 -3.89
CA GLU A 66 7.64 21.27 -4.47
C GLU A 66 7.47 21.77 -5.92
N PRO A 67 7.31 20.86 -6.93
CA PRO A 67 7.34 21.27 -8.34
C PRO A 67 5.98 21.60 -8.95
N PHE A 68 4.83 21.20 -8.38
CA PHE A 68 3.52 21.20 -9.07
C PHE A 68 2.53 22.21 -8.52
N SER A 69 2.56 22.47 -7.20
CA SER A 69 1.63 23.37 -6.55
C SER A 69 2.19 24.80 -6.48
N PHE A 70 1.32 25.77 -6.71
CA PHE A 70 1.68 27.17 -6.46
C PHE A 70 1.63 27.51 -4.96
N LEU A 71 0.81 26.79 -4.18
CA LEU A 71 0.64 27.04 -2.74
C LEU A 71 1.89 26.64 -1.95
N ALA A 72 2.56 25.56 -2.34
CA ALA A 72 3.73 25.02 -1.67
C ALA A 72 5.05 25.26 -2.44
N ALA A 73 5.09 26.17 -3.40
CA ALA A 73 6.23 26.40 -4.29
C ALA A 73 7.57 26.67 -3.58
N GLN A 74 7.56 27.11 -2.32
CA GLN A 74 8.73 27.40 -1.49
C GLN A 74 9.06 26.25 -0.51
N HIS A 75 8.20 25.23 -0.41
CA HIS A 75 8.40 24.13 0.53
C HIS A 75 9.51 23.18 0.05
N PRO A 76 10.42 22.76 0.96
CA PRO A 76 11.47 21.82 0.63
C PRO A 76 10.88 20.46 0.22
N TRP A 77 11.43 19.86 -0.82
CA TRP A 77 11.09 18.49 -1.22
C TRP A 77 12.09 17.49 -0.65
N VAL A 78 11.58 16.50 0.08
CA VAL A 78 12.41 15.45 0.71
C VAL A 78 12.43 14.21 -0.16
N GLY A 79 12.86 14.06 -1.26
CA GLY A 79 12.87 12.90 -2.18
C GLY A 79 12.91 11.49 -1.54
N GLN A 80 12.04 11.21 -0.55
CA GLN A 80 12.04 10.01 0.28
C GLN A 80 11.68 8.72 -0.48
N GLN A 81 11.08 8.85 -1.66
CA GLN A 81 10.69 7.71 -2.50
C GLN A 81 10.98 7.92 -4.00
N TRP A 82 11.94 8.77 -4.30
CA TRP A 82 12.32 9.15 -5.66
C TRP A 82 12.57 7.96 -6.59
N LEU A 83 13.16 6.88 -6.07
CA LEU A 83 13.46 5.69 -6.87
C LEU A 83 12.17 4.93 -7.23
N TYR A 84 11.21 4.85 -6.31
CA TYR A 84 9.90 4.27 -6.60
C TYR A 84 9.19 5.04 -7.70
N GLU A 85 9.19 6.36 -7.64
CA GLU A 85 8.53 7.25 -8.58
C GLU A 85 9.11 7.13 -9.99
N VAL A 86 10.44 7.13 -10.11
CA VAL A 86 11.13 6.93 -11.39
C VAL A 86 10.84 5.55 -11.98
N LEU A 87 10.88 4.51 -11.16
CA LEU A 87 10.56 3.14 -11.59
C LEU A 87 9.09 3.02 -12.01
N LEU A 88 8.16 3.62 -11.27
CA LEU A 88 6.75 3.63 -11.61
C LEU A 88 6.49 4.34 -12.95
N ALA A 89 7.08 5.53 -13.15
CA ALA A 89 6.99 6.26 -14.40
C ALA A 89 7.58 5.47 -15.57
N GLY A 90 8.69 4.78 -15.34
CA GLY A 90 9.33 3.88 -16.32
C GLY A 90 8.43 2.70 -16.71
N LEU A 91 7.79 2.05 -15.72
CA LEU A 91 6.86 0.93 -15.96
C LEU A 91 5.64 1.39 -16.76
N VAL A 92 5.04 2.52 -16.38
CA VAL A 92 3.89 3.08 -17.10
C VAL A 92 4.29 3.51 -18.52
N GLY A 93 5.49 4.08 -18.69
CA GLY A 93 6.01 4.44 -20.01
C GLY A 93 6.26 3.22 -20.91
N ALA A 94 6.68 2.09 -20.33
CA ALA A 94 7.01 0.87 -21.08
C ALA A 94 5.79 0.02 -21.46
N GLY A 95 4.75 -0.02 -20.62
CA GLY A 95 3.62 -0.94 -20.84
C GLY A 95 2.30 -0.45 -20.24
N GLY A 96 2.18 0.84 -19.98
CA GLY A 96 0.97 1.47 -19.45
C GLY A 96 0.69 1.12 -17.98
N PRO A 97 -0.44 1.61 -17.45
CA PRO A 97 -0.88 1.36 -16.07
C PRO A 97 -1.00 -0.12 -15.72
N GLY A 98 -1.40 -0.95 -16.69
CA GLY A 98 -1.53 -2.40 -16.50
C GLY A 98 -0.21 -3.08 -16.13
N LEU A 99 0.91 -2.70 -16.77
CA LEU A 99 2.23 -3.24 -16.43
C LEU A 99 2.64 -2.87 -14.99
N ALA A 100 2.42 -1.61 -14.60
CA ALA A 100 2.70 -1.18 -13.23
C ALA A 100 1.89 -1.97 -12.19
N SER A 101 0.58 -2.16 -12.43
CA SER A 101 -0.29 -2.96 -11.57
C SER A 101 0.17 -4.42 -11.48
N VAL A 102 0.56 -5.05 -12.59
CA VAL A 102 1.08 -6.42 -12.59
C VAL A 102 2.38 -6.52 -11.80
N VAL A 103 3.33 -5.61 -12.00
CA VAL A 103 4.61 -5.62 -11.28
C VAL A 103 4.38 -5.46 -9.78
N MET A 104 3.55 -4.51 -9.36
CA MET A 104 3.24 -4.31 -7.94
C MET A 104 2.50 -5.52 -7.35
N GLY A 105 1.60 -6.15 -8.11
CA GLY A 105 0.96 -7.40 -7.72
C GLY A 105 1.94 -8.54 -7.53
N VAL A 106 2.93 -8.67 -8.41
CA VAL A 106 4.01 -9.66 -8.27
C VAL A 106 4.83 -9.37 -7.00
N VAL A 107 5.16 -8.10 -6.70
CA VAL A 107 5.89 -7.73 -5.48
C VAL A 107 5.08 -8.10 -4.23
N ALA A 108 3.77 -7.83 -4.21
CA ALA A 108 2.88 -8.21 -3.10
C ALA A 108 2.77 -9.75 -2.94
N ALA A 109 2.65 -10.47 -4.05
CA ALA A 109 2.65 -11.94 -4.06
C ALA A 109 3.99 -12.51 -3.53
N CYS A 110 5.11 -11.93 -3.94
CA CYS A 110 6.43 -12.27 -3.42
C CYS A 110 6.54 -11.98 -1.91
N ALA A 111 5.99 -10.86 -1.43
CA ALA A 111 5.96 -10.54 0.01
C ALA A 111 5.27 -11.65 0.81
N LEU A 112 4.08 -12.10 0.40
CA LEU A 112 3.37 -13.21 1.04
C LEU A 112 4.17 -14.53 0.99
N ALA A 113 4.76 -14.86 -0.16
CA ALA A 113 5.55 -16.07 -0.33
C ALA A 113 6.81 -16.06 0.56
N ILE A 114 7.48 -14.90 0.69
CA ILE A 114 8.65 -14.72 1.55
C ILE A 114 8.24 -14.74 3.02
N ALA A 115 7.10 -14.13 3.39
CA ALA A 115 6.54 -14.24 4.75
C ALA A 115 6.25 -15.70 5.11
N ALA A 116 5.65 -16.48 4.20
CA ALA A 116 5.49 -17.91 4.38
C ALA A 116 6.83 -18.66 4.49
N ALA A 117 7.86 -18.25 3.74
CA ALA A 117 9.19 -18.83 3.84
C ALA A 117 9.90 -18.49 5.17
N SER A 118 9.44 -17.50 5.95
CA SER A 118 9.97 -17.20 7.28
C SER A 118 9.60 -18.26 8.34
N VAL A 119 8.65 -19.18 8.03
CA VAL A 119 8.32 -20.31 8.89
C VAL A 119 9.58 -21.15 9.17
N PRO A 120 9.92 -21.41 10.45
CA PRO A 120 11.06 -22.25 10.79
C PRO A 120 10.93 -23.66 10.22
N ARG A 121 12.00 -24.17 9.63
CA ARG A 121 12.02 -25.54 9.04
C ARG A 121 11.68 -26.62 10.04
N SER A 122 12.04 -26.40 11.32
CA SER A 122 11.74 -27.30 12.44
C SER A 122 10.24 -27.42 12.75
N ALA A 123 9.43 -26.43 12.37
CA ALA A 123 7.99 -26.42 12.65
C ALA A 123 7.19 -27.45 11.82
N ARG A 124 7.74 -27.92 10.70
CA ARG A 124 7.13 -28.94 9.81
C ARG A 124 5.66 -28.64 9.49
N VAL A 125 5.40 -27.40 9.08
CA VAL A 125 4.04 -26.90 8.77
C VAL A 125 3.51 -27.60 7.51
N PRO A 126 2.28 -28.15 7.51
CA PRO A 126 1.63 -28.68 6.30
C PRO A 126 1.36 -27.56 5.29
N GLY A 127 1.45 -27.87 3.98
CA GLY A 127 1.21 -26.89 2.93
C GLY A 127 -0.15 -26.22 3.00
N ILE A 128 -1.20 -26.97 3.38
CA ILE A 128 -2.55 -26.43 3.53
C ILE A 128 -2.64 -25.37 4.64
N ALA A 129 -1.94 -25.55 5.77
CA ALA A 129 -1.95 -24.56 6.86
C ALA A 129 -1.19 -23.30 6.44
N LEU A 130 -0.11 -23.46 5.67
CA LEU A 130 0.65 -22.35 5.12
C LEU A 130 -0.18 -21.57 4.09
N GLY A 131 -0.81 -22.27 3.15
CA GLY A 131 -1.69 -21.66 2.15
C GLY A 131 -2.90 -20.97 2.76
N ALA A 132 -3.53 -21.57 3.78
CA ALA A 132 -4.64 -20.93 4.49
C ALA A 132 -4.22 -19.62 5.17
N GLY A 133 -3.06 -19.61 5.87
CA GLY A 133 -2.51 -18.39 6.45
C GLY A 133 -2.24 -17.32 5.39
N MET A 134 -1.61 -17.69 4.25
CA MET A 134 -1.34 -16.76 3.15
C MET A 134 -2.62 -16.20 2.54
N VAL A 135 -3.62 -17.02 2.26
CA VAL A 135 -4.90 -16.58 1.67
C VAL A 135 -5.63 -15.65 2.62
N PHE A 136 -5.72 -16.00 3.89
CA PHE A 136 -6.43 -15.18 4.87
C PHE A 136 -5.74 -13.83 5.09
N SER A 137 -4.44 -13.81 5.38
CA SER A 137 -3.67 -12.57 5.51
C SER A 137 -3.64 -11.77 4.19
N GLY A 138 -3.62 -12.46 3.04
CA GLY A 138 -3.73 -11.82 1.73
C GLY A 138 -5.07 -11.09 1.53
N LEU A 139 -6.17 -11.64 2.01
CA LEU A 139 -7.49 -10.98 1.99
C LEU A 139 -7.52 -9.75 2.91
N VAL A 140 -6.90 -9.85 4.09
CA VAL A 140 -6.75 -8.69 5.01
C VAL A 140 -5.93 -7.58 4.36
N MET A 141 -4.87 -7.93 3.62
CA MET A 141 -4.03 -6.97 2.89
C MET A 141 -4.74 -6.32 1.68
N ALA A 142 -5.76 -6.96 1.14
CA ALA A 142 -6.39 -6.62 -0.14
C ALA A 142 -6.83 -5.16 -0.28
N GLN A 143 -7.16 -4.50 0.83
CA GLN A 143 -7.59 -3.11 0.87
C GLN A 143 -6.45 -2.10 0.63
N VAL A 144 -5.25 -2.47 1.04
CA VAL A 144 -4.07 -1.58 1.04
C VAL A 144 -3.15 -1.89 -0.13
N VAL A 145 -3.31 -3.06 -0.75
CA VAL A 145 -2.45 -3.51 -1.84
C VAL A 145 -2.92 -2.96 -3.17
N GLY A 146 -2.05 -2.20 -3.83
CA GLY A 146 -2.29 -1.55 -5.12
C GLY A 146 -0.98 -1.04 -5.70
N VAL A 147 -1.03 -0.05 -6.58
CA VAL A 147 0.16 0.63 -7.11
C VAL A 147 0.57 1.71 -6.11
N ARG A 148 1.15 1.28 -4.98
CA ARG A 148 1.51 2.12 -3.83
C ARG A 148 2.91 1.77 -3.30
N GLY A 149 3.65 2.77 -2.83
CA GLY A 149 4.96 2.58 -2.20
C GLY A 149 4.93 1.66 -0.97
N GLN A 150 3.81 1.57 -0.28
CA GLN A 150 3.61 0.66 0.87
C GLN A 150 3.83 -0.82 0.52
N VAL A 151 3.58 -1.25 -0.72
CA VAL A 151 3.83 -2.64 -1.15
C VAL A 151 5.32 -2.99 -1.04
N ILE A 152 6.21 -2.02 -1.29
CA ILE A 152 7.65 -2.18 -1.07
C ILE A 152 7.95 -2.43 0.41
N THR A 153 7.23 -1.76 1.31
CA THR A 153 7.36 -1.98 2.75
C THR A 153 6.92 -3.38 3.15
N LEU A 154 5.81 -3.89 2.63
CA LEU A 154 5.37 -5.27 2.87
C LEU A 154 6.42 -6.29 2.44
N PHE A 155 6.99 -6.08 1.25
CA PHE A 155 8.09 -6.92 0.74
C PHE A 155 9.33 -6.84 1.63
N GLY A 156 9.76 -5.63 2.01
CA GLY A 156 10.90 -5.40 2.88
C GLY A 156 10.75 -6.07 4.25
N VAL A 157 9.60 -5.90 4.91
CA VAL A 157 9.29 -6.55 6.20
C VAL A 157 9.30 -8.08 6.06
N ALA A 158 8.70 -8.63 5.00
CA ALA A 158 8.73 -10.07 4.74
C ALA A 158 10.16 -10.61 4.60
N VAL A 159 11.03 -9.89 3.87
CA VAL A 159 12.46 -10.26 3.72
C VAL A 159 13.17 -10.19 5.06
N VAL A 160 12.99 -9.12 5.85
CA VAL A 160 13.59 -8.99 7.19
C VAL A 160 13.15 -10.14 8.09
N MET A 161 11.86 -10.49 8.11
CA MET A 161 11.35 -11.63 8.88
C MET A 161 11.99 -12.95 8.44
N CYS A 162 12.13 -13.17 7.12
CA CYS A 162 12.79 -14.36 6.60
C CYS A 162 14.26 -14.41 7.02
N VAL A 163 14.99 -13.29 6.93
CA VAL A 163 16.39 -13.19 7.38
C VAL A 163 16.51 -13.45 8.87
N VAL A 164 15.65 -12.85 9.71
CA VAL A 164 15.61 -13.10 11.16
C VAL A 164 15.32 -14.58 11.46
N ALA A 165 14.38 -15.21 10.75
CA ALA A 165 14.09 -16.63 10.91
C ALA A 165 15.33 -17.50 10.58
N ARG A 166 16.07 -17.18 9.49
CA ARG A 166 17.31 -17.89 9.13
C ARG A 166 18.43 -17.64 10.14
N TRP A 167 18.56 -16.41 10.63
CA TRP A 167 19.50 -16.10 11.72
C TRP A 167 19.16 -16.89 12.99
N ARG A 168 17.90 -16.99 13.39
CA ARG A 168 17.47 -17.82 14.53
C ARG A 168 17.81 -19.31 14.34
N GLU A 169 17.84 -19.81 13.10
CA GLU A 169 18.30 -21.15 12.74
C GLU A 169 19.84 -21.29 12.73
N GLY A 170 20.60 -20.24 13.11
CA GLY A 170 22.07 -20.24 13.13
C GLY A 170 22.74 -19.85 11.81
N ARG A 171 21.99 -19.38 10.82
CA ARG A 171 22.50 -18.99 9.51
C ARG A 171 22.85 -17.51 9.47
N ASN A 172 23.95 -17.13 10.14
CA ASN A 172 24.38 -15.74 10.22
C ASN A 172 24.67 -15.09 8.85
N GLY A 173 25.04 -15.87 7.82
CA GLY A 173 25.24 -15.38 6.46
C GLY A 173 24.01 -14.74 5.82
N ALA A 174 22.79 -15.06 6.28
CA ALA A 174 21.57 -14.42 5.79
C ALA A 174 21.52 -12.91 6.11
N LEU A 175 22.25 -12.46 7.15
CA LEU A 175 22.29 -11.06 7.58
C LEU A 175 22.91 -10.12 6.53
N PHE A 176 23.75 -10.63 5.62
CA PHE A 176 24.33 -9.82 4.53
C PHE A 176 23.28 -9.28 3.54
N VAL A 177 22.05 -9.81 3.57
CA VAL A 177 20.92 -9.31 2.75
C VAL A 177 20.41 -7.97 3.28
N LEU A 178 20.54 -7.68 4.59
CA LEU A 178 19.92 -6.52 5.22
C LEU A 178 20.47 -5.18 4.69
N PRO A 179 21.79 -4.91 4.64
CA PRO A 179 22.26 -3.60 4.21
C PRO A 179 21.83 -3.21 2.79
N PRO A 180 21.97 -4.04 1.75
CA PRO A 180 21.49 -3.70 0.42
C PRO A 180 19.95 -3.59 0.34
N LEU A 181 19.22 -4.37 1.13
CA LEU A 181 17.77 -4.23 1.23
C LEU A 181 17.40 -2.84 1.76
N PHE A 182 17.99 -2.42 2.89
CA PHE A 182 17.67 -1.13 3.50
C PHE A 182 18.14 0.05 2.66
N LEU A 183 19.27 -0.07 1.94
CA LEU A 183 19.71 0.92 0.95
C LEU A 183 18.63 1.16 -0.12
N LEU A 184 18.13 0.10 -0.74
CA LEU A 184 17.10 0.20 -1.78
C LEU A 184 15.78 0.69 -1.18
N TRP A 185 15.38 0.13 -0.05
CA TRP A 185 14.10 0.44 0.58
C TRP A 185 13.99 1.90 1.02
N ALA A 186 15.04 2.47 1.64
CA ALA A 186 15.08 3.87 2.05
C ALA A 186 15.00 4.87 0.89
N ASN A 187 15.31 4.44 -0.34
CA ASN A 187 15.14 5.23 -1.56
C ASN A 187 13.79 4.99 -2.26
N MET A 188 13.01 4.00 -1.79
CA MET A 188 11.73 3.63 -2.40
C MET A 188 10.51 3.93 -1.52
N HIS A 189 10.64 3.90 -0.20
CA HIS A 189 9.53 4.19 0.72
C HIS A 189 10.00 4.34 2.17
N ALA A 190 9.49 5.34 2.87
CA ALA A 190 9.84 5.65 4.27
C ALA A 190 9.49 4.54 5.29
N GLY A 191 8.68 3.56 4.91
CA GLY A 191 8.29 2.42 5.75
C GLY A 191 9.42 1.46 6.15
N PHE A 192 10.67 1.69 5.74
CA PHE A 192 11.85 0.91 6.17
C PHE A 192 12.03 0.90 7.70
N ILE A 193 11.49 1.88 8.42
CA ILE A 193 11.48 1.94 9.88
C ILE A 193 10.82 0.68 10.49
N ALA A 194 9.77 0.13 9.87
CA ALA A 194 9.15 -1.12 10.32
C ALA A 194 10.13 -2.29 10.31
N GLY A 195 11.03 -2.34 9.33
CA GLY A 195 12.09 -3.35 9.27
C GLY A 195 13.07 -3.24 10.46
N PHE A 196 13.45 -2.03 10.84
CA PHE A 196 14.28 -1.81 12.03
C PHE A 196 13.55 -2.23 13.32
N ALA A 197 12.25 -1.98 13.43
CA ALA A 197 11.45 -2.44 14.58
C ALA A 197 11.45 -3.98 14.68
N VAL A 198 11.33 -4.71 13.57
CA VAL A 198 11.44 -6.19 13.55
C VAL A 198 12.81 -6.65 14.02
N ILE A 199 13.92 -6.03 13.54
CA ILE A 199 15.28 -6.40 13.93
C ILE A 199 15.53 -6.07 15.41
N ALA A 200 15.10 -4.90 15.89
CA ALA A 200 15.21 -4.51 17.30
C ALA A 200 14.45 -5.48 18.21
N THR A 201 13.21 -5.83 17.85
CA THR A 201 12.43 -6.85 18.57
C THR A 201 13.14 -8.20 18.59
N ALA A 202 13.79 -8.60 17.48
CA ALA A 202 14.55 -9.84 17.41
C ALA A 202 15.81 -9.80 18.30
N LEU A 203 16.55 -8.68 18.32
CA LEU A 203 17.71 -8.50 19.19
C LEU A 203 17.37 -8.63 20.68
N LEU A 204 16.22 -8.09 21.06
CA LEU A 204 15.79 -8.08 22.45
C LEU A 204 15.20 -9.43 22.89
N LEU A 205 14.33 -10.03 22.09
CA LEU A 205 13.42 -11.08 22.53
C LEU A 205 13.56 -12.41 21.79
N ALA A 206 14.15 -12.44 20.56
CA ALA A 206 14.23 -13.67 19.82
C ALA A 206 15.19 -14.68 20.42
N ARG A 207 14.77 -15.95 20.46
CA ARG A 207 15.59 -17.07 20.93
C ARG A 207 16.15 -17.83 19.71
N PRO A 208 17.40 -18.36 19.84
CA PRO A 208 17.91 -19.32 18.86
C PRO A 208 17.00 -20.53 18.72
N LEU A 209 16.81 -21.01 17.49
CA LEU A 209 16.01 -22.21 17.18
C LEU A 209 16.86 -23.44 16.85
N GLY A 210 18.19 -23.28 16.77
CA GLY A 210 19.13 -24.35 16.44
C GLY A 210 20.41 -24.27 17.26
N ALA A 211 21.18 -25.35 17.24
CA ALA A 211 22.49 -25.45 17.91
C ALA A 211 23.59 -24.60 17.26
N GLY A 212 23.35 -24.03 16.10
CA GLY A 212 24.34 -23.32 15.27
C GLY A 212 24.71 -21.90 15.72
N GLY A 213 24.27 -21.43 16.90
CA GLY A 213 24.74 -20.16 17.49
C GLY A 213 24.29 -18.91 16.73
N ALA A 214 23.01 -18.55 16.82
CA ALA A 214 22.52 -17.24 16.39
C ALA A 214 23.27 -16.13 17.16
N SER A 215 24.11 -15.37 16.46
CA SER A 215 24.96 -14.35 17.08
C SER A 215 24.25 -13.00 17.11
N ARG A 216 23.87 -12.52 18.30
CA ARG A 216 23.32 -11.16 18.49
C ARG A 216 24.30 -10.06 18.08
N ARG A 217 25.62 -10.30 18.22
CA ARG A 217 26.64 -9.34 17.76
C ARG A 217 26.59 -9.16 16.25
N HIS A 218 26.44 -10.26 15.49
CA HIS A 218 26.30 -10.16 14.03
C HIS A 218 24.99 -9.48 13.63
N LEU A 219 23.88 -9.77 14.31
CA LEU A 219 22.61 -9.09 14.04
C LEU A 219 22.69 -7.59 14.36
N GLY A 220 23.33 -7.21 15.49
CA GLY A 220 23.56 -5.82 15.84
C GLY A 220 24.49 -5.09 14.87
N ALA A 221 25.55 -5.77 14.39
CA ALA A 221 26.42 -5.22 13.36
C ALA A 221 25.67 -5.01 12.03
N ALA A 222 24.86 -6.00 11.61
CA ALA A 222 24.02 -5.88 10.42
C ALA A 222 23.01 -4.73 10.54
N LEU A 223 22.39 -4.53 11.71
CA LEU A 223 21.54 -3.37 11.98
C LEU A 223 22.31 -2.06 11.82
N GLY A 224 23.51 -1.93 12.44
CA GLY A 224 24.33 -0.74 12.35
C GLY A 224 24.72 -0.40 10.89
N VAL A 225 25.16 -1.40 10.12
CA VAL A 225 25.49 -1.21 8.70
C VAL A 225 24.23 -0.85 7.88
N SER A 226 23.08 -1.44 8.20
CA SER A 226 21.80 -1.11 7.53
C SER A 226 21.35 0.32 7.82
N LEU A 227 21.52 0.81 9.07
CA LEU A 227 21.27 2.21 9.44
C LEU A 227 22.16 3.16 8.63
N LEU A 228 23.45 2.84 8.49
CA LEU A 228 24.35 3.64 7.64
C LEU A 228 23.97 3.58 6.16
N ALA A 229 23.53 2.43 5.69
CA ALA A 229 23.08 2.26 4.31
C ALA A 229 21.87 3.13 3.95
N THR A 230 20.95 3.35 4.89
CA THR A 230 19.79 4.23 4.67
C THR A 230 20.16 5.71 4.53
N LEU A 231 21.35 6.13 4.96
CA LEU A 231 21.82 7.51 4.77
C LEU A 231 22.26 7.78 3.32
N LEU A 232 22.40 6.72 2.51
CA LEU A 232 22.71 6.82 1.08
C LEU A 232 21.43 7.06 0.26
N ASN A 233 20.76 8.16 0.57
CA ASN A 233 19.58 8.70 -0.14
C ASN A 233 19.75 10.21 -0.32
N PRO A 234 18.99 10.87 -1.21
CA PRO A 234 19.14 12.30 -1.48
C PRO A 234 18.96 13.21 -0.26
N ALA A 235 18.11 12.82 0.69
CA ALA A 235 17.86 13.59 1.91
C ALA A 235 18.88 13.31 3.03
N GLY A 236 19.70 12.25 2.91
CA GLY A 236 20.64 11.84 3.95
C GLY A 236 19.97 11.66 5.32
N PRO A 237 20.50 12.32 6.39
CA PRO A 237 19.85 12.31 7.72
C PRO A 237 18.47 12.96 7.74
N GLY A 238 18.15 13.88 6.83
CA GLY A 238 16.84 14.54 6.72
C GLY A 238 15.68 13.57 6.48
N LEU A 239 15.97 12.37 5.93
CA LEU A 239 14.96 11.32 5.82
C LEU A 239 14.38 10.90 7.18
N TYR A 240 15.18 10.87 8.22
CA TYR A 240 14.70 10.54 9.58
C TYR A 240 13.91 11.69 10.20
N ALA A 241 14.34 12.94 9.95
CA ALA A 241 13.57 14.12 10.37
C ALA A 241 12.17 14.11 9.72
N TYR A 242 12.09 13.90 8.40
CA TYR A 242 10.84 13.74 7.67
C TYR A 242 9.92 12.68 8.29
N VAL A 243 10.45 11.49 8.62
CA VAL A 243 9.66 10.43 9.27
C VAL A 243 9.10 10.90 10.61
N VAL A 244 9.94 11.52 11.46
CA VAL A 244 9.51 12.01 12.79
C VAL A 244 8.47 13.12 12.66
N GLU A 245 8.66 14.07 11.77
CA GLU A 245 7.74 15.18 11.51
C GLU A 245 6.39 14.67 10.99
N THR A 246 6.41 13.71 10.07
CA THR A 246 5.17 13.08 9.55
C THR A 246 4.37 12.41 10.66
N PHE A 247 5.02 11.65 11.56
CA PHE A 247 4.33 11.02 12.68
C PHE A 247 3.88 12.00 13.77
N ALA A 248 4.56 13.13 13.91
CA ALA A 248 4.27 14.15 14.91
C ALA A 248 3.21 15.17 14.46
N ASN A 249 2.83 15.17 13.18
CA ASN A 249 1.89 16.15 12.64
C ASN A 249 0.42 15.76 12.95
N PRO A 250 -0.28 16.47 13.85
CA PRO A 250 -1.65 16.16 14.22
C PRO A 250 -2.66 16.45 13.11
N THR A 251 -2.41 17.46 12.27
CA THR A 251 -3.29 17.82 11.16
C THR A 251 -3.33 16.67 10.14
N LEU A 252 -2.18 16.13 9.79
CA LEU A 252 -2.04 15.01 8.87
C LEU A 252 -2.75 13.75 9.40
N THR A 253 -2.57 13.44 10.69
CA THR A 253 -3.18 12.26 11.32
C THR A 253 -4.69 12.34 11.49
N GLN A 254 -5.28 13.53 11.41
CA GLN A 254 -6.73 13.76 11.49
C GLN A 254 -7.41 13.82 10.12
N LEU A 255 -6.75 14.40 9.13
CA LEU A 255 -7.31 14.61 7.79
C LEU A 255 -7.20 13.38 6.89
N VAL A 256 -6.08 12.66 6.97
CA VAL A 256 -5.86 11.52 6.09
C VAL A 256 -6.41 10.26 6.74
N THR A 257 -7.48 9.71 6.16
CA THR A 257 -8.20 8.52 6.68
C THR A 257 -7.28 7.35 7.02
N GLU A 258 -6.19 7.15 6.29
CA GLU A 258 -5.24 6.06 6.54
C GLU A 258 -4.48 6.19 7.86
N TRP A 259 -4.35 7.40 8.40
CA TRP A 259 -3.71 7.67 9.69
C TRP A 259 -4.68 7.60 10.87
N THR A 260 -5.99 7.47 10.61
CA THR A 260 -6.99 7.30 11.66
C THR A 260 -7.06 5.86 12.17
N SER A 261 -7.69 5.67 13.31
CA SER A 261 -7.99 4.34 13.85
C SER A 261 -8.92 3.55 12.91
N PRO A 262 -8.78 2.20 12.84
CA PRO A 262 -9.65 1.37 12.01
C PRO A 262 -11.12 1.52 12.37
N ASP A 263 -11.99 1.70 11.36
CA ASP A 263 -13.44 1.63 11.53
C ASP A 263 -13.93 0.18 11.37
N PHE A 264 -14.20 -0.50 12.48
CA PHE A 264 -14.65 -1.89 12.50
C PHE A 264 -16.10 -2.10 12.03
N HIS A 265 -16.82 -1.05 11.59
CA HIS A 265 -18.07 -1.20 10.83
C HIS A 265 -17.80 -1.53 9.35
N ASN A 266 -16.58 -1.29 8.88
CA ASN A 266 -16.16 -1.70 7.55
C ASN A 266 -15.84 -3.20 7.52
N ILE A 267 -16.54 -3.96 6.64
CA ILE A 267 -16.40 -5.42 6.51
C ILE A 267 -14.94 -5.86 6.28
N TRP A 268 -14.16 -5.06 5.59
CA TRP A 268 -12.76 -5.36 5.33
C TRP A 268 -11.90 -5.26 6.59
N LEU A 269 -12.16 -4.30 7.47
CA LEU A 269 -11.46 -4.16 8.74
C LEU A 269 -11.94 -5.19 9.76
N GLN A 270 -13.15 -5.73 9.61
CA GLN A 270 -13.60 -6.92 10.35
C GLN A 270 -12.77 -8.16 10.01
N LEU A 271 -12.23 -8.29 8.78
CA LEU A 271 -11.30 -9.39 8.47
C LEU A 271 -9.99 -9.27 9.26
N PHE A 272 -9.49 -8.06 9.46
CA PHE A 272 -8.34 -7.82 10.34
C PHE A 272 -8.66 -8.16 11.81
N GLU A 273 -9.83 -7.73 12.31
CA GLU A 273 -10.29 -8.10 13.66
C GLU A 273 -10.35 -9.63 13.82
N ALA A 274 -10.93 -10.32 12.84
CA ALA A 274 -10.96 -11.78 12.81
C ALA A 274 -9.55 -12.39 12.80
N GLU A 275 -8.59 -11.80 12.08
CA GLU A 275 -7.20 -12.26 12.06
C GLU A 275 -6.54 -12.17 13.44
N VAL A 276 -6.74 -11.07 14.15
CA VAL A 276 -6.27 -10.89 15.53
C VAL A 276 -6.87 -11.94 16.46
N VAL A 277 -8.20 -12.14 16.40
CA VAL A 277 -8.91 -13.13 17.22
C VAL A 277 -8.41 -14.55 16.91
N ILE A 278 -8.29 -14.90 15.63
CA ILE A 278 -7.78 -16.21 15.20
C ILE A 278 -6.37 -16.41 15.75
N LEU A 279 -5.48 -15.42 15.62
CA LEU A 279 -4.10 -15.53 16.10
C LEU A 279 -4.04 -15.77 17.61
N VAL A 280 -4.80 -15.01 18.40
CA VAL A 280 -4.88 -15.17 19.86
C VAL A 280 -5.42 -16.55 20.24
N VAL A 281 -6.48 -17.02 19.59
CA VAL A 281 -7.03 -18.37 19.80
C VAL A 281 -6.00 -19.45 19.46
N LEU A 282 -5.29 -19.32 18.33
CA LEU A 282 -4.25 -20.28 17.94
C LEU A 282 -3.07 -20.29 18.93
N TRP A 283 -2.70 -19.15 19.51
CA TRP A 283 -1.71 -19.09 20.57
C TRP A 283 -2.18 -19.82 21.84
N ALA A 284 -3.42 -19.59 22.27
CA ALA A 284 -3.98 -20.22 23.46
C ALA A 284 -4.04 -21.75 23.35
N ILE A 285 -4.45 -22.28 22.17
CA ILE A 285 -4.60 -23.73 21.98
C ILE A 285 -3.38 -24.43 21.41
N GLY A 286 -2.42 -23.67 20.85
CA GLY A 286 -1.20 -24.17 20.22
C GLY A 286 0.02 -24.32 21.15
N GLY A 287 -0.17 -24.18 22.47
CA GLY A 287 0.87 -24.38 23.47
C GLY A 287 1.70 -23.12 23.80
N GLY A 288 1.18 -21.96 23.52
CA GLY A 288 1.77 -20.65 23.82
C GLY A 288 2.73 -20.14 22.72
N PRO A 289 2.77 -18.81 22.52
CA PRO A 289 3.63 -18.17 21.55
C PRO A 289 5.05 -17.93 22.06
N ASP A 290 5.99 -17.71 21.14
CA ASP A 290 7.33 -17.20 21.43
C ASP A 290 7.23 -15.70 21.81
N ARG A 291 8.09 -15.24 22.71
CA ARG A 291 8.11 -13.82 23.16
C ARG A 291 8.34 -12.85 22.01
N PHE A 292 9.14 -13.23 21.01
CA PHE A 292 9.37 -12.45 19.81
C PHE A 292 8.07 -12.30 19.00
N ASP A 293 7.33 -13.40 18.81
CA ASP A 293 6.08 -13.39 18.05
C ASP A 293 5.00 -12.53 18.75
N VAL A 294 4.92 -12.64 20.09
CA VAL A 294 3.98 -11.81 20.89
C VAL A 294 4.33 -10.33 20.79
N ALA A 295 5.60 -9.98 21.03
CA ALA A 295 6.01 -8.58 21.06
C ALA A 295 5.85 -7.91 19.69
N LEU A 296 6.18 -8.64 18.61
CA LEU A 296 6.00 -8.15 17.24
C LEU A 296 4.52 -7.94 16.91
N ALA A 297 3.66 -8.91 17.22
CA ALA A 297 2.23 -8.80 16.97
C ALA A 297 1.58 -7.71 17.85
N ALA A 298 1.93 -7.63 19.13
CA ALA A 298 1.40 -6.60 20.02
C ALA A 298 1.82 -5.19 19.60
N GLY A 299 3.10 -5.00 19.24
CA GLY A 299 3.60 -3.71 18.77
C GLY A 299 2.91 -3.26 17.48
N LEU A 300 2.75 -4.17 16.50
CA LEU A 300 2.03 -3.86 15.26
C LEU A 300 0.52 -3.72 15.47
N LEU A 301 -0.07 -4.46 16.40
CA LEU A 301 -1.48 -4.27 16.76
C LEU A 301 -1.71 -2.84 17.31
N VAL A 302 -0.86 -2.38 18.23
CA VAL A 302 -0.95 -1.00 18.75
C VAL A 302 -0.79 0.01 17.61
N ALA A 303 0.23 -0.16 16.75
CA ALA A 303 0.44 0.72 15.61
C ALA A 303 -0.76 0.70 14.62
N THR A 304 -1.40 -0.46 14.44
CA THR A 304 -2.59 -0.60 13.57
C THR A 304 -3.81 0.07 14.17
N LEU A 305 -4.02 -0.08 15.49
CA LEU A 305 -5.14 0.58 16.18
C LEU A 305 -5.01 2.11 16.20
N GLN A 306 -3.79 2.64 16.06
CA GLN A 306 -3.55 4.08 15.91
C GLN A 306 -3.69 4.54 14.46
N ALA A 307 -3.28 3.72 13.48
CA ALA A 307 -3.30 4.07 12.07
C ALA A 307 -3.61 2.84 11.21
N GLN A 308 -4.78 2.82 10.58
CA GLN A 308 -5.27 1.66 9.82
C GLN A 308 -4.36 1.25 8.64
N ARG A 309 -3.48 2.11 8.15
CA ARG A 309 -2.48 1.79 7.14
C ARG A 309 -1.54 0.65 7.56
N ASN A 310 -1.41 0.37 8.87
CA ASN A 310 -0.57 -0.71 9.39
C ASN A 310 -1.25 -2.09 9.39
N VAL A 311 -2.53 -2.19 9.02
CA VAL A 311 -3.28 -3.46 8.89
C VAL A 311 -2.50 -4.48 8.05
N SER A 312 -1.99 -4.06 6.91
CA SER A 312 -1.24 -4.92 6.00
C SER A 312 0.11 -5.37 6.57
N LEU A 313 0.75 -4.55 7.40
CA LEU A 313 1.98 -4.93 8.12
C LEU A 313 1.69 -6.01 9.17
N PHE A 314 0.58 -5.88 9.89
CA PHE A 314 0.15 -6.92 10.82
C PHE A 314 -0.13 -8.23 10.07
N ALA A 315 -0.86 -8.17 8.96
CA ALA A 315 -1.20 -9.34 8.16
C ALA A 315 0.06 -10.09 7.65
N ILE A 316 1.09 -9.37 7.18
CA ILE A 316 2.36 -10.00 6.74
C ILE A 316 3.03 -10.78 7.87
N ILE A 317 3.06 -10.26 9.10
CA ILE A 317 3.68 -10.97 10.23
C ILE A 317 2.78 -12.09 10.77
N ALA A 318 1.49 -12.01 10.55
CA ALA A 318 0.53 -13.05 10.95
C ALA A 318 0.66 -14.33 10.10
N VAL A 319 1.06 -14.25 8.83
CA VAL A 319 1.23 -15.43 7.94
C VAL A 319 2.02 -16.57 8.59
N PRO A 320 3.29 -16.40 8.99
CA PRO A 320 4.05 -17.49 9.60
C PRO A 320 3.49 -17.92 10.96
N GLN A 321 2.93 -16.98 11.73
CA GLN A 321 2.39 -17.28 13.05
C GLN A 321 1.12 -18.13 12.95
N ILE A 322 0.16 -17.76 12.09
CA ILE A 322 -1.06 -18.56 11.83
C ILE A 322 -0.67 -19.97 11.36
N ALA A 323 0.29 -20.08 10.43
CA ALA A 323 0.73 -21.36 9.92
C ALA A 323 1.38 -22.25 11.00
N VAL A 324 2.25 -21.70 11.84
CA VAL A 324 2.96 -22.43 12.90
C VAL A 324 2.00 -22.81 14.03
N TYR A 325 1.29 -21.84 14.60
CA TYR A 325 0.42 -22.08 15.75
C TYR A 325 -0.85 -22.84 15.36
N GLY A 326 -1.39 -22.62 14.17
CA GLY A 326 -2.48 -23.42 13.60
C GLY A 326 -2.08 -24.89 13.44
N THR A 327 -0.85 -25.16 12.95
CA THR A 327 -0.32 -26.53 12.89
C THR A 327 -0.19 -27.15 14.28
N ARG A 328 0.32 -26.42 15.27
CA ARG A 328 0.45 -26.90 16.65
C ARG A 328 -0.91 -27.17 17.28
N ALA A 329 -1.86 -26.25 17.14
CA ALA A 329 -3.24 -26.41 17.62
C ALA A 329 -3.91 -27.65 17.02
N PHE A 330 -3.78 -27.83 15.70
CA PHE A 330 -4.29 -29.01 15.01
C PHE A 330 -3.69 -30.32 15.56
N ARG A 331 -2.38 -30.37 15.73
CA ARG A 331 -1.68 -31.55 16.26
C ARG A 331 -2.06 -31.87 17.70
N LEU A 332 -2.29 -30.87 18.54
CA LEU A 332 -2.60 -31.05 19.96
C LEU A 332 -4.06 -31.40 20.22
N ARG A 333 -4.99 -30.82 19.45
CA ARG A 333 -6.43 -30.89 19.73
C ARG A 333 -7.25 -31.73 18.75
N VAL A 334 -6.89 -31.69 17.46
CA VAL A 334 -7.69 -32.31 16.38
C VAL A 334 -7.13 -33.67 16.00
N LEU A 335 -5.83 -33.77 15.79
CA LEU A 335 -5.20 -35.02 15.34
C LEU A 335 -5.43 -36.21 16.27
N PRO A 336 -5.41 -36.09 17.62
CA PRO A 336 -5.72 -37.23 18.50
C PRO A 336 -7.13 -37.78 18.30
N ARG A 337 -8.10 -36.91 17.95
CA ARG A 337 -9.51 -37.30 17.70
C ARG A 337 -9.73 -37.90 16.31
N LEU A 338 -8.85 -37.58 15.35
CA LEU A 338 -8.93 -38.07 13.96
C LEU A 338 -8.04 -39.28 13.68
N ARG A 339 -7.29 -39.79 14.65
CA ARG A 339 -6.33 -40.89 14.47
C ARG A 339 -6.98 -42.16 13.91
N GLU A 340 -8.27 -42.35 14.12
CA GLU A 340 -9.06 -43.45 13.53
C GLU A 340 -9.39 -43.24 12.04
N ARG A 341 -9.22 -42.01 11.49
CA ARG A 341 -9.54 -41.66 10.09
C ARG A 341 -8.30 -41.15 9.31
N SER A 342 -7.17 -41.84 9.47
CA SER A 342 -5.84 -41.39 8.99
C SER A 342 -5.67 -41.18 7.48
N GLY A 343 -6.63 -41.57 6.65
CA GLY A 343 -6.56 -41.42 5.18
C GLY A 343 -6.68 -39.96 4.67
N TRP A 344 -7.24 -39.06 5.48
CA TRP A 344 -7.50 -37.67 5.06
C TRP A 344 -6.24 -36.75 5.06
N LEU A 345 -5.20 -37.12 5.81
CA LEU A 345 -3.97 -36.33 5.96
C LEU A 345 -2.89 -36.65 4.92
N ARG A 346 -3.16 -37.59 3.99
CA ARG A 346 -2.19 -37.89 2.93
C ARG A 346 -2.11 -36.75 1.92
N PRO A 347 -0.89 -36.34 1.52
CA PRO A 347 -0.72 -35.31 0.49
C PRO A 347 -1.40 -35.77 -0.81
N ARG A 348 -2.25 -34.90 -1.35
CA ARG A 348 -2.98 -35.14 -2.61
C ARG A 348 -2.48 -34.17 -3.69
N PRO A 349 -1.34 -34.44 -4.34
CA PRO A 349 -0.73 -33.51 -5.28
C PRO A 349 -1.61 -33.20 -6.48
N ALA A 350 -2.38 -34.16 -6.98
CA ALA A 350 -3.31 -33.93 -8.09
C ALA A 350 -4.43 -32.95 -7.72
N LEU A 351 -4.98 -33.05 -6.50
CA LEU A 351 -5.99 -32.09 -6.02
C LEU A 351 -5.39 -30.70 -5.86
N ALA A 352 -4.19 -30.62 -5.28
CA ALA A 352 -3.51 -29.32 -5.08
C ALA A 352 -3.19 -28.66 -6.43
N LEU A 353 -2.72 -29.42 -7.41
CA LEU A 353 -2.49 -28.94 -8.78
C LEU A 353 -3.80 -28.48 -9.44
N GLY A 354 -4.88 -29.25 -9.30
CA GLY A 354 -6.20 -28.88 -9.83
C GLY A 354 -6.72 -27.57 -9.23
N VAL A 355 -6.64 -27.40 -7.91
CA VAL A 355 -7.03 -26.15 -7.23
C VAL A 355 -6.17 -24.98 -7.70
N THR A 356 -4.84 -25.17 -7.80
CA THR A 356 -3.94 -24.11 -8.29
C THR A 356 -4.27 -23.72 -9.73
N ALA A 357 -4.59 -24.67 -10.59
CA ALA A 357 -4.98 -24.39 -11.97
C ALA A 357 -6.30 -23.61 -12.04
N VAL A 358 -7.31 -24.00 -11.25
CA VAL A 358 -8.61 -23.31 -11.18
C VAL A 358 -8.41 -21.86 -10.67
N VAL A 359 -7.64 -21.68 -9.60
CA VAL A 359 -7.30 -20.35 -9.08
C VAL A 359 -6.56 -19.54 -10.14
N GLY A 360 -5.60 -20.14 -10.83
CA GLY A 360 -4.86 -19.48 -11.92
C GLY A 360 -5.75 -19.00 -13.06
N ILE A 361 -6.69 -19.85 -13.52
CA ILE A 361 -7.66 -19.48 -14.56
C ILE A 361 -8.59 -18.38 -14.07
N ALA A 362 -9.17 -18.52 -12.87
CA ALA A 362 -10.04 -17.49 -12.29
C ALA A 362 -9.31 -16.14 -12.16
N THR A 363 -8.06 -16.15 -11.68
CA THR A 363 -7.21 -14.96 -11.60
C THR A 363 -6.95 -14.36 -12.98
N ALA A 364 -6.61 -15.15 -13.98
CA ALA A 364 -6.38 -14.65 -15.33
C ALA A 364 -7.63 -13.96 -15.90
N LEU A 365 -8.81 -14.51 -15.65
CA LEU A 365 -10.09 -13.92 -16.08
C LEU A 365 -10.41 -12.60 -15.35
N THR A 366 -9.99 -12.45 -14.10
CA THR A 366 -10.20 -11.21 -13.32
C THR A 366 -9.15 -10.14 -13.62
N VAL A 367 -7.92 -10.53 -13.93
CA VAL A 367 -6.79 -9.64 -14.22
C VAL A 367 -6.84 -9.10 -15.65
N ALA A 368 -7.24 -9.93 -16.62
CA ALA A 368 -7.24 -9.55 -18.03
C ALA A 368 -7.99 -8.22 -18.33
N PRO A 369 -9.17 -7.96 -17.74
CA PRO A 369 -9.81 -6.65 -17.88
C PRO A 369 -8.99 -5.51 -17.29
N GLY A 370 -8.42 -5.70 -16.10
CA GLY A 370 -7.67 -4.64 -15.36
C GLY A 370 -6.40 -4.16 -16.06
N ILE A 371 -5.84 -4.95 -16.99
CA ILE A 371 -4.67 -4.59 -17.80
C ILE A 371 -5.03 -4.06 -19.20
N SER A 372 -6.32 -4.10 -19.57
CA SER A 372 -6.78 -3.58 -20.86
C SER A 372 -6.64 -2.05 -20.90
N ALA A 373 -5.94 -1.53 -21.91
CA ALA A 373 -5.79 -0.09 -22.09
C ALA A 373 -7.14 0.63 -22.19
N GLN A 374 -8.11 0.02 -22.89
CA GLN A 374 -9.46 0.59 -23.05
C GLN A 374 -10.20 0.69 -21.71
N GLN A 375 -10.13 -0.36 -20.87
CA GLN A 375 -10.81 -0.34 -19.56
C GLN A 375 -10.12 0.59 -18.58
N THR A 376 -8.78 0.65 -18.62
CA THR A 376 -8.02 1.60 -17.80
C THR A 376 -8.38 3.04 -18.18
N GLN A 377 -8.46 3.36 -19.46
CA GLN A 377 -8.87 4.68 -19.94
C GLN A 377 -10.33 4.99 -19.56
N ALA A 378 -11.25 4.04 -19.72
CA ALA A 378 -12.64 4.21 -19.31
C ALA A 378 -12.76 4.47 -17.81
N PHE A 379 -11.99 3.74 -16.99
CA PHE A 379 -11.94 3.95 -15.55
C PHE A 379 -11.38 5.34 -15.21
N GLU A 380 -10.27 5.74 -15.83
CA GLU A 380 -9.67 7.07 -15.66
C GLU A 380 -10.70 8.17 -15.97
N SER A 381 -11.35 8.11 -17.14
CA SER A 381 -12.35 9.10 -17.55
C SER A 381 -13.60 9.14 -16.67
N SER A 382 -13.93 8.03 -15.97
CA SER A 382 -15.08 7.99 -15.05
C SER A 382 -14.76 8.44 -13.64
N ARG A 383 -13.48 8.48 -13.27
CA ARG A 383 -13.04 8.77 -11.90
C ARG A 383 -12.36 10.12 -11.76
N TYR A 384 -11.67 10.55 -12.81
CA TYR A 384 -10.88 11.77 -12.83
C TYR A 384 -11.39 12.76 -13.89
N PRO A 385 -11.23 14.06 -13.70
CA PRO A 385 -11.78 15.10 -14.56
C PRO A 385 -11.00 15.24 -15.89
N ALA A 386 -10.96 14.16 -16.69
CA ALA A 386 -10.10 14.08 -17.87
C ALA A 386 -10.51 15.07 -18.98
N ALA A 387 -11.81 15.19 -19.24
CA ALA A 387 -12.32 16.12 -20.24
C ALA A 387 -12.22 17.57 -19.73
N ALA A 388 -12.57 17.84 -18.47
CA ALA A 388 -12.43 19.18 -17.87
C ALA A 388 -10.95 19.64 -17.86
N ALA A 389 -10.01 18.73 -17.57
CA ALA A 389 -8.57 19.03 -17.66
C ALA A 389 -8.14 19.37 -19.10
N THR A 390 -8.71 18.70 -20.12
CA THR A 390 -8.42 19.00 -21.53
C THR A 390 -8.98 20.36 -21.92
N TYR A 391 -10.20 20.68 -21.49
CA TYR A 391 -10.83 21.99 -21.69
C TYR A 391 -10.01 23.11 -21.01
N TYR A 392 -9.57 22.90 -19.76
CA TYR A 392 -8.70 23.82 -19.05
C TYR A 392 -7.41 24.11 -19.85
N ALA A 393 -6.76 23.07 -20.36
CA ALA A 393 -5.52 23.24 -21.13
C ALA A 393 -5.73 24.09 -22.41
N ALA A 394 -6.92 24.01 -23.00
CA ALA A 394 -7.24 24.76 -24.24
C ALA A 394 -7.62 26.22 -23.97
N HIS A 395 -8.27 26.55 -22.84
CA HIS A 395 -8.91 27.85 -22.62
C HIS A 395 -8.35 28.64 -21.44
N PHE A 396 -7.74 27.96 -20.45
CA PHE A 396 -7.30 28.55 -19.19
C PHE A 396 -5.84 28.21 -18.83
N ALA A 397 -5.04 27.78 -19.80
CA ALA A 397 -3.67 27.34 -19.56
C ALA A 397 -2.85 28.40 -18.80
N GLY A 398 -2.29 28.01 -17.65
CA GLY A 398 -1.48 28.87 -16.80
C GLY A 398 -2.24 29.62 -15.69
N GLU A 399 -3.58 29.59 -15.68
CA GLU A 399 -4.38 30.12 -14.58
C GLU A 399 -4.27 29.22 -13.35
N ARG A 400 -4.30 29.79 -12.14
CA ARG A 400 -4.32 29.03 -10.90
C ARG A 400 -5.64 28.27 -10.73
N LEU A 401 -5.54 26.97 -10.48
CA LEU A 401 -6.65 26.04 -10.49
C LEU A 401 -6.90 25.46 -9.09
N TYR A 402 -8.13 25.61 -8.59
CA TYR A 402 -8.63 24.88 -7.43
C TYR A 402 -9.25 23.54 -7.85
N SER A 403 -9.01 22.51 -7.06
CA SER A 403 -9.70 21.23 -7.13
C SER A 403 -9.68 20.54 -5.77
N PRO A 404 -10.55 19.56 -5.51
CA PRO A 404 -10.36 18.65 -4.39
C PRO A 404 -8.98 18.00 -4.44
N ASP A 405 -8.40 17.72 -3.26
CA ASP A 405 -7.09 17.07 -3.10
C ASP A 405 -7.00 15.77 -3.90
N THR A 406 -8.04 14.95 -3.87
CA THR A 406 -8.16 13.67 -4.58
C THR A 406 -8.02 13.77 -6.11
N TRP A 407 -8.23 14.94 -6.69
CA TRP A 407 -8.00 15.21 -8.12
C TRP A 407 -6.71 15.98 -8.38
N GLY A 408 -6.17 16.62 -7.34
CA GLY A 408 -4.97 17.44 -7.45
C GLY A 408 -3.76 16.69 -8.02
N GLY A 409 -3.53 15.44 -7.57
CA GLY A 409 -2.46 14.59 -8.10
C GLY A 409 -2.63 14.28 -9.59
N TYR A 410 -3.87 14.00 -10.04
CA TYR A 410 -4.18 13.81 -11.45
C TYR A 410 -3.94 15.07 -12.29
N LEU A 411 -4.32 16.22 -11.78
CA LEU A 411 -4.10 17.51 -12.45
C LEU A 411 -2.61 17.88 -12.49
N ALA A 412 -1.84 17.58 -11.44
CA ALA A 412 -0.39 17.70 -11.44
C ALA A 412 0.27 16.82 -12.53
N TYR A 413 -0.23 15.60 -12.71
CA TYR A 413 0.21 14.72 -13.79
C TYR A 413 -0.13 15.26 -15.19
N ARG A 414 -1.29 15.91 -15.34
CA ARG A 414 -1.71 16.53 -16.62
C ARG A 414 -0.95 17.83 -16.90
N PHE A 415 -0.53 18.59 -15.86
CA PHE A 415 0.09 19.91 -15.96
C PHE A 415 1.42 19.99 -15.18
N PRO A 416 2.42 19.16 -15.49
CA PRO A 416 3.59 18.95 -14.63
C PRO A 416 4.57 20.13 -14.55
N LEU A 417 4.46 21.13 -15.41
CA LEU A 417 5.37 22.28 -15.46
C LEU A 417 4.73 23.62 -15.10
N GLY A 418 3.41 23.63 -14.92
CA GLY A 418 2.65 24.88 -14.79
C GLY A 418 2.62 25.49 -13.38
N ARG A 419 2.86 24.69 -12.34
CA ARG A 419 2.57 25.06 -10.93
C ARG A 419 1.19 25.68 -10.78
N VAL A 420 0.21 25.09 -11.46
CA VAL A 420 -1.16 25.63 -11.51
C VAL A 420 -2.08 24.97 -10.49
N VAL A 421 -1.69 23.84 -9.93
CA VAL A 421 -2.50 23.07 -8.97
C VAL A 421 -2.43 23.70 -7.59
N PHE A 422 -3.57 23.77 -6.90
CA PHE A 422 -3.64 24.29 -5.54
C PHE A 422 -2.98 23.32 -4.55
N LEU A 423 -3.54 22.12 -4.42
CA LEU A 423 -3.09 21.09 -3.49
C LEU A 423 -3.33 19.69 -4.09
N TYR A 424 -2.64 18.67 -3.58
CA TYR A 424 -2.83 17.26 -3.92
C TYR A 424 -2.47 16.36 -2.72
N ASP A 425 -2.74 15.08 -2.80
CA ASP A 425 -2.76 14.08 -1.71
C ASP A 425 -1.43 13.90 -0.95
N GLU A 426 -0.28 14.41 -1.43
CA GLU A 426 0.98 14.41 -0.64
C GLU A 426 0.94 15.52 0.42
N THR A 427 0.03 15.36 1.37
CA THR A 427 -0.26 16.35 2.40
C THR A 427 0.95 16.70 3.29
N ALA A 428 1.93 15.81 3.44
CA ALA A 428 3.14 16.05 4.22
C ALA A 428 4.02 17.19 3.68
N VAL A 429 3.92 17.51 2.38
CA VAL A 429 4.70 18.57 1.73
C VAL A 429 4.11 19.95 2.01
N PHE A 430 2.79 20.05 2.27
CA PHE A 430 2.12 21.35 2.25
C PHE A 430 2.22 22.14 3.56
N GLY A 431 2.41 21.47 4.70
CA GLY A 431 2.40 22.10 6.02
C GLY A 431 1.01 22.62 6.44
N ASP A 432 0.84 22.87 7.74
CA ASP A 432 -0.46 23.18 8.35
C ASP A 432 -1.16 24.41 7.74
N ALA A 433 -0.41 25.48 7.45
CA ALA A 433 -0.99 26.70 6.91
C ALA A 433 -1.61 26.51 5.51
N SER A 434 -1.00 25.68 4.67
CA SER A 434 -1.53 25.36 3.34
C SER A 434 -2.72 24.43 3.41
N LEU A 435 -2.66 23.43 4.31
CA LEU A 435 -3.77 22.52 4.58
C LEU A 435 -4.98 23.28 5.13
N GLN A 436 -4.76 24.24 6.05
CA GLN A 436 -5.86 25.06 6.57
C GLN A 436 -6.53 25.87 5.46
N ARG A 437 -5.78 26.50 4.55
CA ARG A 437 -6.36 27.22 3.39
C ARG A 437 -7.18 26.29 2.49
N TYR A 438 -6.75 25.04 2.32
CA TYR A 438 -7.53 24.06 1.59
C TYR A 438 -8.85 23.75 2.30
N LEU A 439 -8.81 23.51 3.62
CA LEU A 439 -10.01 23.23 4.42
C LEU A 439 -10.96 24.43 4.46
N ASP A 440 -10.44 25.65 4.50
CA ASP A 440 -11.25 26.88 4.48
C ASP A 440 -12.13 26.92 3.22
N ILE A 441 -11.60 26.50 2.06
CA ILE A 441 -12.38 26.41 0.82
C ILE A 441 -13.26 25.15 0.82
N HIS A 442 -12.69 23.99 1.17
CA HIS A 442 -13.37 22.69 1.09
C HIS A 442 -14.60 22.62 2.02
N ASP A 443 -14.45 23.11 3.25
CA ASP A 443 -15.50 23.11 4.28
C ASP A 443 -16.34 24.39 4.27
N LEU A 444 -16.06 25.32 3.34
CA LEU A 444 -16.76 26.59 3.18
C LEU A 444 -16.75 27.44 4.48
N HIS A 445 -15.60 27.55 5.13
CA HIS A 445 -15.47 28.42 6.30
C HIS A 445 -15.74 29.89 5.94
N ASP A 446 -16.07 30.73 6.93
CA ASP A 446 -16.62 32.11 6.73
C ASP A 446 -15.88 32.99 5.72
N ASP A 447 -14.57 32.82 5.54
CA ASP A 447 -13.75 33.62 4.64
C ASP A 447 -13.15 32.85 3.45
N TRP A 448 -13.74 31.71 3.06
CA TRP A 448 -13.28 30.87 1.95
C TRP A 448 -13.10 31.64 0.63
N THR A 449 -13.96 32.61 0.35
CA THR A 449 -13.85 33.46 -0.86
C THR A 449 -12.63 34.37 -0.82
N SER A 450 -12.20 34.83 0.37
CA SER A 450 -10.98 35.61 0.55
C SER A 450 -9.73 34.76 0.25
N VAL A 451 -9.76 33.47 0.54
CA VAL A 451 -8.67 32.54 0.17
C VAL A 451 -8.55 32.43 -1.35
N LEU A 452 -9.67 32.27 -2.09
CA LEU A 452 -9.65 32.24 -3.56
C LEU A 452 -9.05 33.51 -4.15
N GLN A 453 -9.42 34.69 -3.59
CA GLN A 453 -8.93 36.00 -4.04
C GLN A 453 -7.45 36.21 -3.71
N SER A 454 -7.03 35.93 -2.47
CA SER A 454 -5.63 36.09 -2.03
C SER A 454 -4.67 35.18 -2.80
N GLU A 455 -5.10 33.99 -3.13
CA GLU A 455 -4.33 33.05 -3.94
C GLU A 455 -4.49 33.27 -5.45
N SER A 456 -5.30 34.26 -5.87
CA SER A 456 -5.57 34.56 -7.28
C SER A 456 -6.11 33.36 -8.07
N ILE A 457 -6.98 32.56 -7.43
CA ILE A 457 -7.62 31.39 -8.05
C ILE A 457 -8.79 31.89 -8.87
N ARG A 458 -8.78 31.60 -10.17
CA ARG A 458 -9.81 32.04 -11.10
C ARG A 458 -10.52 30.90 -11.82
N VAL A 459 -10.03 29.67 -11.68
CA VAL A 459 -10.60 28.48 -12.28
C VAL A 459 -10.73 27.40 -11.20
N ALA A 460 -11.82 26.65 -11.23
CA ALA A 460 -12.04 25.50 -10.38
C ALA A 460 -12.52 24.30 -11.19
N ILE A 461 -12.00 23.12 -10.87
CA ILE A 461 -12.56 21.84 -11.33
C ILE A 461 -13.05 21.08 -10.11
N VAL A 462 -14.37 20.98 -9.96
CA VAL A 462 -15.03 20.42 -8.76
C VAL A 462 -16.08 19.38 -9.14
N PRO A 463 -16.42 18.42 -8.25
CA PRO A 463 -17.55 17.53 -8.49
C PRO A 463 -18.85 18.31 -8.61
N GLN A 464 -19.70 17.93 -9.57
CA GLN A 464 -20.97 18.63 -9.83
C GLN A 464 -21.92 18.63 -8.64
N ASP A 465 -21.86 17.59 -7.80
CA ASP A 465 -22.74 17.40 -6.63
C ASP A 465 -22.07 17.89 -5.33
N SER A 466 -20.94 18.61 -5.43
CA SER A 466 -20.22 19.09 -4.26
C SER A 466 -20.80 20.40 -3.72
N GLN A 467 -20.57 20.64 -2.42
CA GLN A 467 -20.93 21.90 -1.79
C GLN A 467 -20.12 23.07 -2.35
N GLU A 468 -18.87 22.83 -2.76
CA GLU A 468 -18.01 23.83 -3.39
C GLU A 468 -18.58 24.29 -4.75
N ALA A 469 -19.10 23.35 -5.56
CA ALA A 469 -19.73 23.73 -6.84
C ALA A 469 -20.92 24.66 -6.63
N SER A 470 -21.79 24.35 -5.66
CA SER A 470 -22.96 25.14 -5.31
C SER A 470 -22.55 26.53 -4.79
N ALA A 471 -21.59 26.58 -3.84
CA ALA A 471 -21.11 27.82 -3.26
C ALA A 471 -20.41 28.72 -4.29
N LEU A 472 -19.59 28.16 -5.20
CA LEU A 472 -18.95 28.91 -6.28
C LEU A 472 -20.02 29.52 -7.20
N HIS A 473 -21.07 28.77 -7.54
CA HIS A 473 -22.16 29.27 -8.36
C HIS A 473 -22.92 30.41 -7.69
N GLU A 474 -23.21 30.31 -6.40
CA GLU A 474 -23.89 31.35 -5.61
C GLU A 474 -23.11 32.67 -5.57
N VAL A 475 -21.79 32.61 -5.50
CA VAL A 475 -20.93 33.81 -5.52
C VAL A 475 -20.64 34.31 -6.95
N GLY A 476 -21.30 33.74 -7.95
CA GLY A 476 -21.30 34.26 -9.32
C GLY A 476 -20.30 33.63 -10.28
N TRP A 477 -19.70 32.46 -9.93
CA TRP A 477 -18.88 31.72 -10.87
C TRP A 477 -19.74 31.08 -11.96
N SER A 478 -19.24 31.07 -13.20
CA SER A 478 -19.90 30.48 -14.36
C SER A 478 -19.41 29.07 -14.63
N VAL A 479 -20.32 28.18 -15.02
CA VAL A 479 -19.95 26.84 -15.52
C VAL A 479 -19.51 26.98 -16.97
N GLU A 480 -18.26 26.71 -17.24
CA GLU A 480 -17.66 26.75 -18.58
C GLU A 480 -17.92 25.46 -19.35
N CYS A 481 -17.78 24.31 -18.68
CA CYS A 481 -18.14 23.02 -19.23
C CYS A 481 -18.43 21.98 -18.15
N ALA A 482 -19.16 20.91 -18.55
CA ALA A 482 -19.47 19.76 -17.73
C ALA A 482 -18.91 18.48 -18.33
N ASP A 483 -18.17 17.71 -17.52
CA ASP A 483 -17.70 16.36 -17.86
C ASP A 483 -18.63 15.33 -17.23
N ASN A 484 -19.57 14.84 -18.03
CA ASN A 484 -20.58 13.88 -17.59
C ASN A 484 -20.03 12.49 -17.26
N LEU A 485 -18.81 12.15 -17.68
CA LEU A 485 -18.20 10.85 -17.37
C LEU A 485 -17.64 10.83 -15.95
N SER A 486 -16.91 11.87 -15.55
CA SER A 486 -16.36 12.00 -14.21
C SER A 486 -17.31 12.69 -13.23
N GLY A 487 -18.39 13.31 -13.72
CA GLY A 487 -19.27 14.14 -12.91
C GLY A 487 -18.60 15.44 -12.45
N SER A 488 -17.65 16.00 -13.23
CA SER A 488 -16.95 17.22 -12.86
C SER A 488 -17.44 18.44 -13.64
N LEU A 489 -17.39 19.60 -12.99
CA LEU A 489 -17.60 20.92 -13.59
C LEU A 489 -16.29 21.69 -13.65
N LEU A 490 -16.03 22.35 -14.77
CA LEU A 490 -15.04 23.42 -14.82
C LEU A 490 -15.77 24.74 -14.68
N MET A 491 -15.38 25.53 -13.70
CA MET A 491 -15.99 26.83 -13.38
C MET A 491 -14.94 27.93 -13.42
N SER A 492 -15.36 29.13 -13.84
CA SER A 492 -14.50 30.32 -13.87
C SER A 492 -15.08 31.47 -13.05
N ALA A 493 -14.19 32.25 -12.46
CA ALA A 493 -14.56 33.44 -11.70
C ALA A 493 -15.12 34.54 -12.61
N PRO A 494 -16.07 35.38 -12.11
CA PRO A 494 -16.58 36.52 -12.87
C PRO A 494 -15.47 37.50 -13.24
N ALA A 495 -15.60 38.12 -14.41
CA ALA A 495 -14.61 39.08 -14.94
C ALA A 495 -14.45 40.36 -14.09
N SER A 496 -15.46 40.71 -13.31
CA SER A 496 -15.44 41.87 -12.40
C SER A 496 -15.35 41.42 -10.94
N THR A 497 -14.55 42.07 -10.13
CA THR A 497 -14.18 41.81 -8.73
C THR A 497 -15.33 41.88 -7.68
N GLN A 498 -16.59 41.90 -8.11
CA GLN A 498 -17.73 41.87 -7.19
C GLN A 498 -18.18 40.44 -6.93
N VAL A 499 -17.45 39.72 -6.08
CA VAL A 499 -17.93 38.48 -5.47
C VAL A 499 -19.04 38.82 -4.50
N ARG A 500 -20.24 38.28 -4.67
CA ARG A 500 -21.30 38.35 -3.65
C ARG A 500 -20.84 37.63 -2.40
N THR A 501 -20.83 38.29 -1.27
CA THR A 501 -20.38 37.75 0.02
C THR A 501 -21.49 37.04 0.81
N GLU A 502 -22.72 37.00 0.32
CA GLU A 502 -23.83 36.34 0.99
C GLU A 502 -24.15 35.02 0.31
N VAL A 503 -23.93 33.91 1.01
CA VAL A 503 -24.34 32.56 0.63
C VAL A 503 -25.76 32.31 1.12
N ALA A 504 -26.63 31.81 0.23
CA ALA A 504 -28.01 31.47 0.61
C ALA A 504 -28.04 30.28 1.60
N SER A 505 -29.01 30.26 2.50
CA SER A 505 -29.13 29.28 3.57
C SER A 505 -29.51 27.85 3.12
N GLU A 506 -29.82 27.64 1.85
CA GLU A 506 -30.01 26.31 1.23
C GLU A 506 -29.17 26.19 -0.04
N PRO A 507 -28.45 25.07 -0.23
CA PRO A 507 -27.63 24.87 -1.43
C PRO A 507 -28.51 24.80 -2.67
N LEU A 508 -28.33 25.75 -3.60
CA LEU A 508 -28.95 25.75 -4.89
C LEU A 508 -28.29 24.69 -5.78
N ALA A 509 -29.08 23.80 -6.36
CA ALA A 509 -28.54 22.88 -7.35
C ALA A 509 -27.92 23.67 -8.51
N VAL A 510 -26.64 23.39 -8.82
CA VAL A 510 -25.95 24.01 -9.96
C VAL A 510 -26.68 23.63 -11.25
N PRO A 511 -27.14 24.58 -12.06
CA PRO A 511 -27.83 24.26 -13.30
C PRO A 511 -26.85 23.69 -14.32
N VAL A 512 -26.78 22.35 -14.40
CA VAL A 512 -25.97 21.64 -15.41
C VAL A 512 -26.70 21.59 -16.77
N SER A 513 -28.03 21.80 -16.75
CA SER A 513 -28.81 21.85 -17.96
C SER A 513 -28.47 23.10 -18.80
N GLY A 514 -27.70 22.89 -19.87
CA GLY A 514 -27.26 23.97 -20.77
C GLY A 514 -25.76 24.24 -20.75
N ALA A 515 -25.00 23.69 -19.81
CA ALA A 515 -23.54 23.74 -19.87
C ALA A 515 -23.02 22.92 -21.05
N PRO A 516 -22.06 23.44 -21.85
CA PRO A 516 -21.47 22.67 -22.93
C PRO A 516 -20.69 21.46 -22.34
N PRO A 517 -20.64 20.34 -23.09
CA PRO A 517 -19.77 19.24 -22.70
C PRO A 517 -18.29 19.66 -22.79
N CYS A 518 -17.50 19.26 -21.84
CA CYS A 518 -16.06 19.42 -21.96
C CYS A 518 -15.58 18.47 -23.09
#